data_7e0476cbca165954b3ca104ee07dfb40
#
_entry.id   7e0476cbca165954b3ca104ee07dfb40
#
_cell.length_a   1.000
_cell.length_b   1.000
_cell.length_c   1.000
_cell.angle_alpha   90.00
_cell.angle_beta   90.00
_cell.angle_gamma   90.00
#
_symmetry.space_group_name_H-M   'P 1'
#
loop_
_entity.id
_entity.type
_entity.pdbx_description
1 polymer ?
#
loop_
_entity_poly.entity_id
_entity_poly.type
_entity_poly.pdbx_seq_one_letter_code
_entity_poly.pdbx_strand_id
1 'polypeptide(L)'
;MVIAMSAKVAGKLDLAKGGSHILESGTFQQGSVELKVKELDGCPIIRVPSARFQTKYTFLDGVEKAEGGFAAAADAKGINWIIMVKQAPVAISKTDVTRIFDPMTNQNANAWKIDYRKYHDLWIADNSMDGVFVNVSA
;
A
#
# COMPACT_ATOMS: atom_id res chain seq x y z
N MET A 1 -3.70 2.63 16.32
CA MET A 1 -4.65 2.31 15.25
C MET A 1 -4.22 3.07 13.99
N VAL A 2 -4.45 2.56 12.80
CA VAL A 2 -4.11 3.20 11.53
C VAL A 2 -5.33 3.12 10.61
N ILE A 3 -5.58 4.20 9.86
CA ILE A 3 -6.68 4.27 8.90
C ILE A 3 -6.06 4.38 7.50
N ALA A 4 -6.26 3.38 6.65
CA ALA A 4 -6.00 3.48 5.23
C ALA A 4 -7.29 3.90 4.51
N MET A 5 -7.23 4.92 3.68
CA MET A 5 -8.43 5.49 3.06
C MET A 5 -8.18 5.76 1.57
N SER A 6 -9.16 5.46 0.73
CA SER A 6 -9.07 5.79 -0.68
C SER A 6 -8.98 7.32 -0.88
N ALA A 7 -8.21 7.75 -1.86
CA ALA A 7 -8.05 9.19 -2.16
C ALA A 7 -9.40 9.89 -2.40
N LYS A 8 -10.36 9.17 -3.01
CA LYS A 8 -11.72 9.67 -3.25
C LYS A 8 -12.49 9.95 -1.95
N VAL A 9 -12.44 9.01 -0.99
CA VAL A 9 -13.13 9.15 0.30
C VAL A 9 -12.41 10.18 1.17
N ALA A 10 -11.08 10.20 1.17
CA ALA A 10 -10.29 11.22 1.87
C ALA A 10 -10.60 12.63 1.39
N GLY A 11 -10.78 12.82 0.07
CA GLY A 11 -11.22 14.11 -0.49
C GLY A 11 -12.62 14.51 -0.03
N LYS A 12 -13.56 13.55 0.03
CA LYS A 12 -14.92 13.82 0.57
C LYS A 12 -14.86 14.19 2.06
N LEU A 13 -14.02 13.52 2.84
CA LEU A 13 -13.82 13.83 4.24
C LEU A 13 -13.23 15.23 4.44
N ASP A 14 -12.30 15.66 3.59
CA ASP A 14 -11.75 17.02 3.60
C ASP A 14 -12.81 18.08 3.29
N LEU A 15 -13.71 17.80 2.34
CA LEU A 15 -14.79 18.71 1.94
C LEU A 15 -15.93 18.77 2.96
N ALA A 16 -16.28 17.66 3.59
CA ALA A 16 -17.34 17.58 4.60
C ALA A 16 -17.08 18.45 5.82
N LYS A 17 -15.88 18.96 5.95
CA LYS A 17 -15.40 19.66 7.12
C LYS A 17 -15.75 21.12 7.26
N GLY A 18 -16.26 21.77 6.30
CA GLY A 18 -16.83 23.12 6.36
C GLY A 18 -16.50 24.01 7.56
N GLY A 19 -15.25 23.96 8.06
CA GLY A 19 -14.76 24.80 9.14
C GLY A 19 -14.56 24.15 10.53
N SER A 20 -14.63 22.84 10.69
CA SER A 20 -14.40 22.19 11.98
C SER A 20 -13.15 21.30 12.01
N HIS A 21 -12.41 21.34 13.10
CA HIS A 21 -11.13 20.69 13.37
C HIS A 21 -11.15 19.14 13.42
N ILE A 22 -11.75 18.45 12.49
CA ILE A 22 -11.86 17.00 12.54
C ILE A 22 -10.53 16.28 12.21
N LEU A 23 -9.66 16.89 11.40
CA LEU A 23 -8.36 16.29 11.07
C LEU A 23 -7.21 17.14 11.58
N GLU A 24 -6.49 16.59 12.48
CA GLU A 24 -5.26 17.17 13.01
C GLU A 24 -4.09 16.84 12.08
N SER A 25 -3.02 17.62 12.18
CA SER A 25 -1.76 17.30 11.49
C SER A 25 -0.92 16.46 12.42
N GLY A 26 -0.63 15.23 12.00
CA GLY A 26 0.24 14.32 12.73
C GLY A 26 1.45 13.90 11.92
N THR A 27 2.35 13.18 12.55
CA THR A 27 3.52 12.59 11.92
C THR A 27 3.46 11.08 12.04
N PHE A 28 3.62 10.40 10.91
CA PHE A 28 3.75 8.95 10.88
C PHE A 28 5.20 8.58 10.58
N GLN A 29 5.85 7.94 11.52
CA GLN A 29 7.24 7.50 11.39
C GLN A 29 7.32 6.01 11.12
N GLN A 30 8.05 5.65 10.08
CA GLN A 30 8.39 4.28 9.76
C GLN A 30 9.89 4.18 9.45
N GLY A 31 10.64 3.61 10.38
CA GLY A 31 12.10 3.58 10.32
C GLY A 31 12.69 5.00 10.34
N SER A 32 13.49 5.33 9.33
CA SER A 32 14.09 6.67 9.16
C SER A 32 13.23 7.65 8.37
N VAL A 33 12.05 7.22 7.91
CA VAL A 33 11.15 8.06 7.11
C VAL A 33 10.05 8.63 7.98
N GLU A 34 9.95 9.95 8.01
CA GLU A 34 8.89 10.70 8.67
C GLU A 34 7.94 11.27 7.61
N LEU A 35 6.66 10.91 7.72
CA LEU A 35 5.61 11.39 6.83
C LEU A 35 4.65 12.28 7.61
N LYS A 36 4.39 13.48 7.09
CA LYS A 36 3.31 14.33 7.58
C LYS A 36 1.98 13.77 7.07
N VAL A 37 1.13 13.32 7.99
CA VAL A 37 -0.19 12.74 7.69
C VAL A 37 -1.26 13.52 8.41
N LYS A 38 -2.49 13.42 7.91
CA LYS A 38 -3.66 13.90 8.66
C LYS A 38 -4.08 12.81 9.66
N GLU A 39 -4.56 13.23 10.81
CA GLU A 39 -5.03 12.34 11.87
C GLU A 39 -6.51 12.58 12.15
N LEU A 40 -7.21 11.54 12.51
CA LEU A 40 -8.57 11.54 13.00
C LEU A 40 -8.57 10.85 14.36
N ASP A 41 -8.91 11.58 15.41
CA ASP A 41 -8.89 11.08 16.79
C ASP A 41 -7.56 10.40 17.18
N GLY A 42 -6.43 11.02 16.82
CA GLY A 42 -5.09 10.47 17.06
C GLY A 42 -4.71 9.25 16.20
N CYS A 43 -5.53 8.91 15.18
CA CYS A 43 -5.25 7.84 14.25
C CYS A 43 -4.74 8.39 12.92
N PRO A 44 -3.52 8.05 12.49
CA PRO A 44 -2.98 8.53 11.23
C PRO A 44 -3.77 7.98 10.04
N ILE A 45 -4.06 8.86 9.09
CA ILE A 45 -4.77 8.53 7.83
C ILE A 45 -3.74 8.39 6.72
N ILE A 46 -3.63 7.20 6.15
CA ILE A 46 -2.83 6.92 4.97
C ILE A 46 -3.73 6.97 3.74
N ARG A 47 -3.44 7.89 2.81
CA ARG A 47 -4.19 7.99 1.56
C ARG A 47 -3.63 7.04 0.53
N VAL A 48 -4.47 6.18 0.01
CA VAL A 48 -4.13 5.18 -1.00
C VAL A 48 -4.81 5.54 -2.32
N PRO A 49 -4.09 5.54 -3.46
CA PRO A 49 -4.69 5.74 -4.77
C PRO A 49 -5.78 4.68 -5.03
N SER A 50 -6.93 5.11 -5.56
CA SER A 50 -8.09 4.22 -5.77
C SER A 50 -7.78 3.03 -6.69
N ALA A 51 -6.87 3.18 -7.65
CA ALA A 51 -6.42 2.09 -8.51
C ALA A 51 -5.67 0.98 -7.76
N ARG A 52 -5.07 1.31 -6.60
CA ARG A 52 -4.35 0.38 -5.71
C ARG A 52 -5.14 0.00 -4.47
N PHE A 53 -6.46 0.27 -4.47
CA PHE A 53 -7.31 0.05 -3.30
C PHE A 53 -8.59 -0.67 -3.71
N GLN A 54 -8.39 -1.87 -4.26
CA GLN A 54 -9.43 -2.76 -4.79
C GLN A 54 -9.40 -4.08 -4.04
N THR A 55 -10.52 -4.80 -4.04
CA THR A 55 -10.62 -6.10 -3.36
C THR A 55 -9.93 -7.23 -4.11
N LYS A 56 -9.71 -7.07 -5.42
CA LYS A 56 -9.14 -8.12 -6.26
C LYS A 56 -8.40 -7.53 -7.45
N TYR A 57 -7.29 -8.18 -7.82
CA TYR A 57 -6.47 -7.77 -8.96
C TYR A 57 -6.21 -8.95 -9.89
N THR A 58 -6.10 -8.64 -11.17
CA THR A 58 -5.53 -9.52 -12.19
C THR A 58 -4.09 -9.06 -12.44
N PHE A 59 -3.13 -9.94 -12.23
CA PHE A 59 -1.72 -9.67 -12.52
C PHE A 59 -1.42 -10.05 -13.97
N LEU A 60 -0.72 -9.17 -14.66
CA LEU A 60 -0.30 -9.35 -16.03
C LEU A 60 1.18 -9.76 -16.03
N ASP A 61 1.49 -10.87 -16.67
CA ASP A 61 2.83 -11.47 -16.66
C ASP A 61 3.81 -10.82 -17.66
N GLY A 62 3.29 -10.00 -18.59
CA GLY A 62 4.08 -9.38 -19.65
C GLY A 62 4.45 -10.34 -20.80
N VAL A 63 3.96 -11.59 -20.76
CA VAL A 63 4.22 -12.61 -21.79
C VAL A 63 3.05 -12.74 -22.75
N GLU A 64 1.85 -13.01 -22.24
CA GLU A 64 0.63 -13.08 -23.05
C GLU A 64 0.10 -11.71 -23.47
N LYS A 65 0.29 -10.71 -22.60
CA LYS A 65 0.02 -9.30 -22.89
C LYS A 65 1.31 -8.52 -22.78
N ALA A 66 1.63 -7.75 -23.81
CA ALA A 66 2.83 -6.92 -23.87
C ALA A 66 2.98 -5.93 -22.69
N GLU A 67 1.88 -5.66 -21.99
CA GLU A 67 1.82 -4.82 -20.82
C GLU A 67 1.91 -5.69 -19.56
N GLY A 68 3.01 -5.57 -18.83
CA GLY A 68 3.12 -6.14 -17.49
C GLY A 68 2.39 -5.26 -16.45
N GLY A 69 2.25 -5.74 -15.23
CA GLY A 69 1.67 -4.99 -14.12
C GLY A 69 0.42 -5.62 -13.54
N PHE A 70 -0.55 -4.81 -13.14
CA PHE A 70 -1.81 -5.29 -12.57
C PHE A 70 -2.98 -4.38 -12.95
N ALA A 71 -4.15 -4.97 -13.06
CA ALA A 71 -5.42 -4.28 -13.27
C ALA A 71 -6.45 -4.75 -12.25
N ALA A 72 -7.46 -3.93 -11.97
CA ALA A 72 -8.59 -4.39 -11.18
C ALA A 72 -9.30 -5.53 -11.91
N ALA A 73 -9.65 -6.61 -11.20
CA ALA A 73 -10.44 -7.70 -11.77
C ALA A 73 -11.86 -7.22 -12.11
N ALA A 74 -12.55 -7.90 -13.03
CA ALA A 74 -13.89 -7.51 -13.46
C ALA A 74 -14.92 -7.50 -12.31
N ASP A 75 -14.71 -8.34 -11.31
CA ASP A 75 -15.53 -8.47 -10.10
C ASP A 75 -14.96 -7.71 -8.89
N ALA A 76 -13.91 -6.91 -9.10
CA ALA A 76 -13.29 -6.14 -8.03
C ALA A 76 -14.20 -5.00 -7.56
N LYS A 77 -14.27 -4.83 -6.25
CA LYS A 77 -14.94 -3.69 -5.60
C LYS A 77 -13.90 -2.72 -5.06
N GLY A 78 -14.18 -1.43 -5.16
CA GLY A 78 -13.33 -0.41 -4.57
C GLY A 78 -13.40 -0.47 -3.04
N ILE A 79 -12.26 -0.39 -2.38
CA ILE A 79 -12.20 -0.25 -0.94
C ILE A 79 -12.31 1.24 -0.60
N ASN A 80 -13.21 1.59 0.30
CA ASN A 80 -13.38 2.96 0.76
C ASN A 80 -12.35 3.30 1.84
N TRP A 81 -12.27 2.45 2.87
CA TRP A 81 -11.32 2.58 3.96
C TRP A 81 -11.09 1.23 4.66
N ILE A 82 -9.94 1.14 5.29
CA ILE A 82 -9.55 0.04 6.18
C ILE A 82 -9.10 0.66 7.49
N ILE A 83 -9.70 0.25 8.60
CA ILE A 83 -9.24 0.60 9.95
C ILE A 83 -8.58 -0.64 10.53
N MET A 84 -7.35 -0.49 11.01
CA MET A 84 -6.62 -1.63 11.55
C MET A 84 -5.84 -1.26 12.82
N VAL A 85 -5.76 -2.22 13.73
CA VAL A 85 -4.83 -2.15 14.85
C VAL A 85 -3.42 -2.40 14.30
N LYS A 86 -2.45 -1.56 14.68
CA LYS A 86 -1.08 -1.61 14.14
C LYS A 86 -0.40 -2.98 14.27
N GLN A 87 -0.81 -3.77 15.26
CA GLN A 87 -0.24 -5.10 15.56
C GLN A 87 -0.97 -6.25 14.85
N ALA A 88 -2.15 -6.01 14.25
CA ALA A 88 -2.91 -7.07 13.59
C ALA A 88 -2.22 -7.61 12.33
N PRO A 89 -1.72 -6.77 11.40
CA PRO A 89 -0.97 -7.26 10.25
C PRO A 89 0.50 -7.54 10.61
N VAL A 90 1.01 -8.68 10.18
CA VAL A 90 2.42 -9.06 10.31
C VAL A 90 3.07 -9.01 8.93
N ALA A 91 4.00 -8.07 8.75
CA ALA A 91 4.79 -7.96 7.53
C ALA A 91 6.02 -8.85 7.63
N ILE A 92 6.18 -9.76 6.69
CA ILE A 92 7.31 -10.70 6.62
C ILE A 92 8.11 -10.42 5.35
N SER A 93 9.42 -10.24 5.50
CA SER A 93 10.35 -10.17 4.37
C SER A 93 11.32 -11.34 4.45
N LYS A 94 11.24 -12.25 3.48
CA LYS A 94 12.10 -13.44 3.42
C LYS A 94 13.43 -13.15 2.75
N THR A 95 13.41 -12.38 1.68
CA THR A 95 14.60 -12.06 0.90
C THR A 95 14.52 -10.61 0.45
N ASP A 96 15.60 -9.87 0.64
CA ASP A 96 15.75 -8.49 0.18
C ASP A 96 17.21 -8.32 -0.26
N VAL A 97 17.47 -8.54 -1.56
CA VAL A 97 18.84 -8.61 -2.11
C VAL A 97 18.94 -7.73 -3.34
N THR A 98 19.89 -6.82 -3.30
CA THR A 98 20.34 -6.04 -4.46
C THR A 98 21.68 -6.59 -4.94
N ARG A 99 21.78 -6.86 -6.23
CA ARG A 99 23.04 -7.28 -6.89
C ARG A 99 23.41 -6.25 -7.92
N ILE A 100 24.66 -5.83 -7.90
CA ILE A 100 25.22 -4.87 -8.85
C ILE A 100 26.33 -5.58 -9.62
N PHE A 101 26.21 -5.62 -10.95
CA PHE A 101 27.19 -6.18 -11.86
C PHE A 101 27.84 -5.05 -12.60
N ASP A 102 29.16 -5.04 -12.61
CA ASP A 102 29.96 -4.09 -13.40
C ASP A 102 29.92 -4.47 -14.89
N PRO A 103 30.37 -3.56 -15.78
CA PRO A 103 30.41 -3.82 -17.22
C PRO A 103 31.28 -5.02 -17.62
N MET A 104 32.29 -5.38 -16.82
CA MET A 104 33.16 -6.53 -17.11
C MET A 104 32.51 -7.86 -16.74
N THR A 105 31.67 -7.86 -15.72
CA THR A 105 30.94 -9.04 -15.24
C THR A 105 29.63 -9.25 -16.00
N ASN A 106 29.05 -8.17 -16.56
CA ASN A 106 27.83 -8.24 -17.33
C ASN A 106 28.09 -8.69 -18.76
N GLN A 107 27.94 -9.98 -19.03
CA GLN A 107 28.22 -10.57 -20.35
C GLN A 107 27.24 -10.15 -21.46
N ASN A 108 26.10 -9.57 -21.11
CA ASN A 108 25.07 -9.22 -22.10
C ASN A 108 25.21 -7.82 -22.70
N ALA A 109 25.93 -6.93 -22.00
CA ALA A 109 26.15 -5.57 -22.46
C ALA A 109 27.31 -4.93 -21.69
N ASN A 110 28.04 -4.01 -22.34
CA ASN A 110 29.06 -3.19 -21.68
C ASN A 110 28.40 -2.07 -20.86
N ALA A 111 27.61 -2.47 -19.83
CA ALA A 111 26.85 -1.56 -19.00
C ALA A 111 26.68 -2.14 -17.58
N TRP A 112 26.45 -1.25 -16.63
CA TRP A 112 26.08 -1.65 -15.27
C TRP A 112 24.71 -2.31 -15.28
N LYS A 113 24.60 -3.49 -14.62
CA LYS A 113 23.34 -4.20 -14.42
C LYS A 113 23.00 -4.23 -12.93
N ILE A 114 21.80 -3.83 -12.59
CA ILE A 114 21.28 -3.89 -11.22
C ILE A 114 20.09 -4.86 -11.20
N ASP A 115 20.25 -5.93 -10.40
CA ASP A 115 19.17 -6.88 -10.12
C ASP A 115 18.67 -6.65 -8.70
N TYR A 116 17.38 -6.45 -8.56
CA TYR A 116 16.73 -6.38 -7.26
C TYR A 116 15.72 -7.52 -7.10
N ARG A 117 15.82 -8.24 -5.98
CA ARG A 117 14.89 -9.32 -5.66
C ARG A 117 14.40 -9.18 -4.23
N LYS A 118 13.08 -9.13 -4.09
CA LYS A 118 12.41 -9.09 -2.80
C LYS A 118 11.25 -10.09 -2.77
N TYR A 119 11.23 -10.93 -1.73
CA TYR A 119 10.08 -11.76 -1.36
C TYR A 119 9.53 -11.25 -0.04
N HIS A 120 8.34 -10.71 -0.08
CA HIS A 120 7.65 -10.22 1.10
C HIS A 120 6.17 -10.56 1.02
N ASP A 121 5.54 -10.63 2.18
CA ASP A 121 4.11 -10.86 2.31
C ASP A 121 3.55 -10.14 3.53
N LEU A 122 2.23 -9.99 3.57
CA LEU A 122 1.51 -9.39 4.69
C LEU A 122 0.43 -10.38 5.15
N TRP A 123 0.55 -10.82 6.37
CA TRP A 123 -0.35 -11.82 6.94
C TRP A 123 -1.16 -11.24 8.08
N ILE A 124 -2.37 -11.74 8.26
CA ILE A 124 -3.21 -11.48 9.42
C ILE A 124 -3.54 -12.85 10.01
N ALA A 125 -3.17 -13.06 11.27
CA ALA A 125 -3.50 -14.28 11.97
C ALA A 125 -5.01 -14.32 12.29
N ASP A 126 -5.62 -15.50 12.28
CA ASP A 126 -7.06 -15.68 12.50
C ASP A 126 -7.54 -15.04 13.81
N ASN A 127 -6.75 -15.16 14.88
CA ASN A 127 -7.02 -14.53 16.17
C ASN A 127 -6.87 -13.01 16.20
N SER A 128 -6.33 -12.40 15.12
CA SER A 128 -6.14 -10.96 14.97
C SER A 128 -7.08 -10.33 13.93
N MET A 129 -7.95 -11.13 13.31
CA MET A 129 -8.89 -10.65 12.29
C MET A 129 -9.87 -9.60 12.82
N ASP A 130 -10.29 -9.72 14.08
CA ASP A 130 -11.15 -8.75 14.75
C ASP A 130 -10.51 -7.35 14.89
N GLY A 131 -9.20 -7.25 14.68
CA GLY A 131 -8.47 -5.99 14.66
C GLY A 131 -8.47 -5.27 13.32
N VAL A 132 -9.17 -5.80 12.29
CA VAL A 132 -9.19 -5.23 10.94
C VAL A 132 -10.61 -5.06 10.43
N PHE A 133 -10.99 -3.82 10.13
CA PHE A 133 -12.30 -3.47 9.58
C PHE A 133 -12.14 -2.92 8.17
N VAL A 134 -12.88 -3.49 7.23
CA VAL A 134 -12.85 -3.12 5.81
C VAL A 134 -14.21 -2.66 5.34
N ASN A 135 -14.29 -1.49 4.73
CA ASN A 135 -15.48 -0.99 4.06
C ASN A 135 -15.26 -0.97 2.55
N VAL A 136 -16.14 -1.60 1.81
CA VAL A 136 -16.11 -1.67 0.35
C VAL A 136 -17.27 -0.90 -0.27
N SER A 137 -17.07 -0.43 -1.49
CA SER A 137 -18.16 0.16 -2.27
C SER A 137 -19.19 -0.93 -2.66
N ALA A 138 -20.44 -0.56 -2.61
CA ALA A 138 -21.53 -1.42 -3.05
C ALA A 138 -21.40 -1.78 -4.55
#